data_4b7b9f183be477b4c8062955e51af5b7
#
_entry.id   4b7b9f183be477b4c8062955e51af5b7
#
_cell.length_a   1.000
_cell.length_b   1.000
_cell.length_c   1.000
_cell.angle_alpha   90.00
_cell.angle_beta   90.00
_cell.angle_gamma   90.00
#
_symmetry.space_group_name_H-M   'P 1'
#
loop_
_entity.id
_entity.type
_entity.pdbx_description
1 polymer ?
#
loop_
_entity_poly.entity_id
_entity_poly.type
_entity_poly.pdbx_seq_one_letter_code
_entity_poly.pdbx_strand_id
1 'polypeptide(L)'
;MNMQSFATALVVATFIETTLLMVLKLRQRNPKVARGSILLDTSSIMDGRIVDVARSGVITAEIIIPRSVVRELQLLADKADHDKRLRARKGLDNIRVLQRMDAVSVAIVNDGLVDSGGVDERLLELAQKYDASIATTDYNLNKVAKVINLTVINVNELSQMLRAQLLPGERIEVELIQPGANRDQAGG
;
A
#
# COMPACT_ATOMS: atom_id res chain seq x y z
N MET A 1 13.30 -56.66 -11.64
CA MET A 1 12.34 -55.60 -11.26
C MET A 1 11.18 -55.73 -12.22
N ASN A 2 10.00 -56.18 -11.75
CA ASN A 2 8.88 -56.54 -12.62
C ASN A 2 8.25 -55.30 -13.21
N MET A 3 7.84 -55.36 -14.49
CA MET A 3 7.21 -54.27 -15.24
C MET A 3 5.99 -53.67 -14.50
N GLN A 4 5.27 -54.46 -13.74
CA GLN A 4 4.18 -54.03 -12.85
C GLN A 4 4.66 -53.13 -11.70
N SER A 5 5.80 -53.43 -11.07
CA SER A 5 6.35 -52.61 -9.98
C SER A 5 6.85 -51.24 -10.49
N PHE A 6 7.38 -51.18 -11.73
CA PHE A 6 7.75 -49.95 -12.34
C PHE A 6 6.56 -49.07 -12.70
N ALA A 7 5.49 -49.67 -13.24
CA ALA A 7 4.27 -48.95 -13.56
C ALA A 7 3.57 -48.35 -12.32
N THR A 8 3.50 -49.12 -11.24
CA THR A 8 2.92 -48.64 -9.96
C THR A 8 3.75 -47.52 -9.34
N ALA A 9 5.07 -47.61 -9.38
CA ALA A 9 5.95 -46.51 -8.91
C ALA A 9 5.77 -45.21 -9.69
N LEU A 10 5.62 -45.32 -11.01
CA LEU A 10 5.39 -44.14 -11.88
C LEU A 10 4.05 -43.48 -11.59
N VAL A 11 2.96 -44.25 -11.41
CA VAL A 11 1.63 -43.71 -11.06
C VAL A 11 1.66 -43.02 -9.68
N VAL A 12 2.33 -43.59 -8.70
CA VAL A 12 2.46 -42.98 -7.37
C VAL A 12 3.27 -41.66 -7.46
N ALA A 13 4.36 -41.63 -8.22
CA ALA A 13 5.17 -40.43 -8.39
C ALA A 13 4.36 -39.30 -9.05
N THR A 14 3.63 -39.59 -10.13
CA THR A 14 2.78 -38.57 -10.81
C THR A 14 1.65 -38.09 -9.91
N PHE A 15 1.07 -38.96 -9.09
CA PHE A 15 0.03 -38.54 -8.14
C PHE A 15 0.60 -37.63 -7.03
N ILE A 16 1.80 -37.89 -6.52
CA ILE A 16 2.48 -37.02 -5.54
C ILE A 16 2.79 -35.66 -6.16
N GLU A 17 3.35 -35.64 -7.39
CA GLU A 17 3.65 -34.39 -8.10
C GLU A 17 2.39 -33.53 -8.36
N THR A 18 1.31 -34.14 -8.84
CA THR A 18 0.06 -33.43 -9.10
C THR A 18 -0.57 -32.91 -7.82
N THR A 19 -0.53 -33.69 -6.74
CA THR A 19 -1.03 -33.27 -5.43
C THR A 19 -0.18 -32.11 -4.86
N LEU A 20 1.16 -32.20 -4.97
CA LEU A 20 2.06 -31.14 -4.54
C LEU A 20 1.84 -29.84 -5.33
N LEU A 21 1.72 -29.92 -6.65
CA LEU A 21 1.42 -28.78 -7.50
C LEU A 21 0.04 -28.17 -7.17
N MET A 22 -0.95 -28.99 -6.87
CA MET A 22 -2.28 -28.52 -6.45
C MET A 22 -2.22 -27.81 -5.10
N VAL A 23 -1.50 -28.36 -4.12
CA VAL A 23 -1.30 -27.73 -2.80
C VAL A 23 -0.53 -26.41 -2.92
N LEU A 24 0.52 -26.37 -3.74
CA LEU A 24 1.27 -25.13 -4.00
C LEU A 24 0.38 -24.07 -4.69
N LYS A 25 -0.46 -24.46 -5.64
CA LYS A 25 -1.42 -23.58 -6.30
C LYS A 25 -2.50 -23.06 -5.35
N LEU A 26 -2.95 -23.88 -4.40
CA LEU A 26 -3.90 -23.48 -3.36
C LEU A 26 -3.26 -22.51 -2.34
N ARG A 27 -1.98 -22.70 -2.01
CA ARG A 27 -1.21 -21.77 -1.16
C ARG A 27 -0.94 -20.42 -1.84
N GLN A 28 -0.91 -20.38 -3.17
CA GLN A 28 -0.75 -19.13 -3.95
C GLN A 28 -2.08 -18.43 -4.24
N ARG A 29 -3.20 -18.88 -3.67
CA ARG A 29 -4.45 -18.15 -3.81
C ARG A 29 -4.27 -16.78 -3.20
N ASN A 30 -4.22 -15.77 -4.08
CA ASN A 30 -4.34 -14.38 -3.66
C ASN A 30 -5.64 -14.23 -2.85
N PRO A 31 -5.60 -13.52 -1.73
CA PRO A 31 -6.83 -13.17 -1.03
C PRO A 31 -7.80 -12.55 -2.04
N LYS A 32 -9.07 -12.91 -1.93
CA LYS A 32 -10.10 -12.30 -2.78
C LYS A 32 -10.21 -10.85 -2.35
N VAL A 33 -9.82 -9.93 -3.25
CA VAL A 33 -10.01 -8.50 -3.05
C VAL A 33 -11.51 -8.20 -3.04
N ALA A 34 -12.01 -7.64 -1.97
CA ALA A 34 -13.39 -7.22 -1.86
C ALA A 34 -13.63 -5.97 -2.72
N ARG A 35 -14.85 -5.83 -3.27
CA ARG A 35 -15.24 -4.58 -3.94
C ARG A 35 -15.21 -3.42 -2.94
N GLY A 36 -14.80 -2.26 -3.40
CA GLY A 36 -14.67 -1.08 -2.55
C GLY A 36 -13.46 -1.08 -1.63
N SER A 37 -12.51 -2.02 -1.80
CA SER A 37 -11.23 -2.02 -1.10
C SER A 37 -10.42 -0.76 -1.41
N ILE A 38 -9.41 -0.49 -0.59
CA ILE A 38 -8.49 0.65 -0.77
C ILE A 38 -7.11 0.10 -1.11
N LEU A 39 -6.61 0.40 -2.29
CA LEU A 39 -5.24 0.12 -2.71
C LEU A 39 -4.30 1.21 -2.18
N LEU A 40 -3.27 0.82 -1.44
CA LEU A 40 -2.25 1.77 -0.98
C LEU A 40 -1.11 1.89 -1.99
N ASP A 41 -0.82 3.12 -2.36
CA ASP A 41 0.36 3.50 -3.12
C ASP A 41 1.59 3.68 -2.22
N THR A 42 2.78 3.53 -2.81
CA THR A 42 4.09 3.72 -2.17
C THR A 42 4.18 5.08 -1.47
N SER A 43 3.70 6.15 -2.10
CA SER A 43 3.75 7.51 -1.57
C SER A 43 2.91 7.67 -0.29
N SER A 44 1.71 7.10 -0.23
CA SER A 44 0.83 7.16 0.94
C SER A 44 1.37 6.35 2.12
N ILE A 45 2.02 5.22 1.83
CA ILE A 45 2.66 4.39 2.85
C ILE A 45 3.90 5.08 3.43
N MET A 46 4.74 5.70 2.59
CA MET A 46 5.91 6.46 3.02
C MET A 46 5.56 7.72 3.81
N ASP A 47 4.46 8.37 3.47
CA ASP A 47 3.92 9.53 4.21
C ASP A 47 3.51 9.13 5.64
N GLY A 48 2.82 8.02 5.79
CA GLY A 48 2.45 7.41 7.06
C GLY A 48 1.14 7.90 7.68
N ARG A 49 0.58 9.04 7.25
CA ARG A 49 -0.70 9.55 7.77
C ARG A 49 -1.87 8.60 7.54
N ILE A 50 -1.76 7.72 6.54
CA ILE A 50 -2.76 6.66 6.31
C ILE A 50 -2.92 5.73 7.52
N VAL A 51 -1.86 5.57 8.34
CA VAL A 51 -1.89 4.78 9.58
C VAL A 51 -2.81 5.44 10.61
N ASP A 52 -2.76 6.77 10.74
CA ASP A 52 -3.59 7.51 11.68
C ASP A 52 -5.06 7.55 11.21
N VAL A 53 -5.28 7.69 9.90
CA VAL A 53 -6.61 7.58 9.30
C VAL A 53 -7.20 6.19 9.51
N ALA A 54 -6.41 5.13 9.37
CA ALA A 54 -6.85 3.75 9.67
C ALA A 54 -7.18 3.58 11.16
N ARG A 55 -6.36 4.15 12.05
CA ARG A 55 -6.57 4.08 13.52
C ARG A 55 -7.83 4.81 13.97
N SER A 56 -8.22 5.88 13.29
CA SER A 56 -9.43 6.65 13.63
C SER A 56 -10.73 5.88 13.38
N GLY A 57 -10.71 4.72 12.71
CA GLY A 57 -11.88 3.92 12.38
C GLY A 57 -12.71 4.47 11.20
N VAL A 58 -12.25 5.52 10.52
CA VAL A 58 -12.94 6.06 9.33
C VAL A 58 -12.83 5.09 8.14
N ILE A 59 -11.75 4.32 8.07
CA ILE A 59 -11.58 3.29 7.06
C ILE A 59 -12.27 2.01 7.51
N THR A 60 -13.40 1.68 6.86
CA THR A 60 -14.14 0.43 7.07
C THR A 60 -13.88 -0.61 5.98
N ALA A 61 -13.29 -0.18 4.87
CA ALA A 61 -12.94 -1.03 3.75
C ALA A 61 -11.64 -1.80 4.01
N GLU A 62 -11.49 -2.94 3.33
CA GLU A 62 -10.24 -3.69 3.34
C GLU A 62 -9.13 -2.90 2.67
N ILE A 63 -7.97 -2.83 3.30
CA ILE A 63 -6.76 -2.22 2.74
C ILE A 63 -5.98 -3.28 1.98
N ILE A 64 -5.67 -3.00 0.73
CA ILE A 64 -4.90 -3.87 -0.15
C ILE A 64 -3.55 -3.22 -0.43
N ILE A 65 -2.49 -3.97 -0.21
CA ILE A 65 -1.13 -3.56 -0.55
C ILE A 65 -0.61 -4.50 -1.64
N PRO A 66 -0.45 -4.03 -2.89
CA PRO A 66 0.16 -4.82 -3.95
C PRO A 66 1.61 -5.18 -3.62
N ARG A 67 2.02 -6.38 -4.03
CA ARG A 67 3.40 -6.83 -3.79
C ARG A 67 4.42 -6.00 -4.56
N SER A 68 4.04 -5.41 -5.70
CA SER A 68 4.85 -4.44 -6.44
C SER A 68 5.21 -3.23 -5.59
N VAL A 69 4.25 -2.66 -4.85
CA VAL A 69 4.46 -1.53 -3.92
C VAL A 69 5.43 -1.92 -2.80
N VAL A 70 5.30 -3.12 -2.22
CA VAL A 70 6.24 -3.60 -1.20
C VAL A 70 7.66 -3.72 -1.77
N ARG A 71 7.80 -4.24 -2.99
CA ARG A 71 9.10 -4.34 -3.67
C ARG A 71 9.71 -2.98 -3.97
N GLU A 72 8.90 -2.03 -4.40
CA GLU A 72 9.36 -0.66 -4.63
C GLU A 72 9.88 -0.02 -3.34
N LEU A 73 9.14 -0.15 -2.23
CA LEU A 73 9.60 0.30 -0.91
C LEU A 73 10.93 -0.35 -0.50
N GLN A 74 11.10 -1.66 -0.75
CA GLN A 74 12.37 -2.35 -0.49
C GLN A 74 13.51 -1.78 -1.33
N LEU A 75 13.28 -1.58 -2.64
CA LEU A 75 14.29 -1.00 -3.53
C LEU A 75 14.69 0.42 -3.10
N LEU A 76 13.71 1.25 -2.69
CA LEU A 76 13.97 2.59 -2.18
C LEU A 76 14.72 2.56 -0.83
N ALA A 77 14.39 1.61 0.05
CA ALA A 77 15.06 1.43 1.34
C ALA A 77 16.53 1.00 1.21
N ASP A 78 16.89 0.37 0.09
CA ASP A 78 18.25 -0.13 -0.16
C ASP A 78 19.08 0.84 -1.01
N LYS A 79 18.49 1.43 -2.07
CA LYS A 79 19.25 2.10 -3.15
C LYS A 79 19.01 3.61 -3.26
N ALA A 80 18.00 4.18 -2.62
CA ALA A 80 17.68 5.60 -2.72
C ALA A 80 18.68 6.48 -1.94
N ASP A 81 18.59 7.80 -2.14
CA ASP A 81 19.24 8.80 -1.30
C ASP A 81 18.85 8.66 0.17
N HIS A 82 19.57 9.33 1.07
CA HIS A 82 19.41 9.17 2.50
C HIS A 82 17.96 9.40 2.98
N ASP A 83 17.33 10.48 2.53
CA ASP A 83 15.99 10.88 3.00
C ASP A 83 14.90 9.94 2.47
N LYS A 84 14.95 9.59 1.19
CA LYS A 84 14.02 8.62 0.60
C LYS A 84 14.18 7.24 1.23
N ARG A 85 15.41 6.83 1.53
CA ARG A 85 15.71 5.56 2.22
C ARG A 85 15.08 5.50 3.61
N LEU A 86 15.22 6.57 4.40
CA LEU A 86 14.60 6.64 5.72
C LEU A 86 13.06 6.58 5.62
N ARG A 87 12.47 7.34 4.70
CA ARG A 87 11.03 7.32 4.47
C ARG A 87 10.53 5.96 4.00
N ALA A 88 11.26 5.27 3.12
CA ALA A 88 10.91 3.94 2.65
C ALA A 88 10.97 2.89 3.78
N ARG A 89 11.98 2.96 4.65
CA ARG A 89 12.08 2.10 5.84
C ARG A 89 10.90 2.33 6.79
N LYS A 90 10.58 3.60 7.07
CA LYS A 90 9.38 3.95 7.83
C LYS A 90 8.11 3.42 7.16
N GLY A 91 8.03 3.46 5.83
CA GLY A 91 6.93 2.89 5.06
C GLY A 91 6.76 1.39 5.29
N LEU A 92 7.85 0.62 5.28
CA LEU A 92 7.82 -0.81 5.60
C LEU A 92 7.35 -1.09 7.04
N ASP A 93 7.74 -0.24 7.99
CA ASP A 93 7.25 -0.33 9.37
C ASP A 93 5.76 0.05 9.47
N ASN A 94 5.30 1.05 8.72
CA ASN A 94 3.89 1.43 8.62
C ASN A 94 3.02 0.26 8.13
N ILE A 95 3.49 -0.52 7.15
CA ILE A 95 2.79 -1.74 6.71
C ILE A 95 2.61 -2.72 7.88
N ARG A 96 3.66 -2.94 8.68
CA ARG A 96 3.58 -3.84 9.85
C ARG A 96 2.60 -3.31 10.90
N VAL A 97 2.56 -1.99 11.10
CA VAL A 97 1.60 -1.37 12.04
C VAL A 97 0.18 -1.59 11.55
N LEU A 98 -0.10 -1.30 10.27
CA LEU A 98 -1.42 -1.52 9.66
C LEU A 98 -1.87 -2.98 9.78
N GLN A 99 -0.99 -3.96 9.52
CA GLN A 99 -1.30 -5.38 9.61
C GLN A 99 -1.62 -5.87 11.05
N ARG A 100 -1.18 -5.14 12.07
CA ARG A 100 -1.43 -5.47 13.49
C ARG A 100 -2.63 -4.74 14.08
N MET A 101 -3.26 -3.85 13.31
CA MET A 101 -4.44 -3.14 13.77
C MET A 101 -5.68 -4.03 13.69
N ASP A 102 -6.44 -4.10 14.76
CA ASP A 102 -7.75 -4.78 14.77
C ASP A 102 -8.83 -3.96 14.06
N ALA A 103 -8.61 -2.64 13.91
CA ALA A 103 -9.58 -1.72 13.33
C ALA A 103 -9.75 -1.87 11.80
N VAL A 104 -8.77 -2.44 11.10
CA VAL A 104 -8.77 -2.56 9.63
C VAL A 104 -8.27 -3.93 9.18
N SER A 105 -8.86 -4.46 8.12
CA SER A 105 -8.33 -5.65 7.44
C SER A 105 -7.28 -5.24 6.43
N VAL A 106 -6.11 -5.86 6.47
CA VAL A 106 -5.00 -5.55 5.54
C VAL A 106 -4.51 -6.81 4.87
N ALA A 107 -4.54 -6.82 3.54
CA ALA A 107 -4.05 -7.93 2.74
C ALA A 107 -2.91 -7.50 1.80
N ILE A 108 -1.85 -8.30 1.73
CA ILE A 108 -0.82 -8.17 0.69
C ILE A 108 -1.19 -9.09 -0.46
N VAL A 109 -1.42 -8.50 -1.64
CA VAL A 109 -1.86 -9.22 -2.84
C VAL A 109 -0.71 -9.38 -3.81
N ASN A 110 -0.53 -10.61 -4.33
CA ASN A 110 0.41 -10.85 -5.40
C ASN A 110 -0.22 -10.38 -6.73
N ASP A 111 0.29 -9.29 -7.26
CA ASP A 111 -0.18 -8.63 -8.48
C ASP A 111 0.61 -9.02 -9.73
N GLY A 112 1.53 -9.98 -9.62
CA GLY A 112 2.31 -10.50 -10.73
C GLY A 112 3.60 -9.71 -10.99
N LEU A 113 4.06 -9.77 -12.23
CA LEU A 113 5.18 -8.96 -12.69
C LEU A 113 4.67 -7.56 -13.05
N VAL A 114 5.48 -6.56 -12.73
CA VAL A 114 5.22 -5.17 -13.14
C VAL A 114 5.76 -5.01 -14.55
N ASP A 115 4.89 -4.63 -15.46
CA ASP A 115 5.23 -4.33 -16.85
C ASP A 115 5.99 -2.99 -16.98
N SER A 116 6.29 -2.59 -18.20
CA SER A 116 7.04 -1.37 -18.52
C SER A 116 6.43 -0.07 -17.98
N GLY A 117 5.14 -0.06 -17.65
CA GLY A 117 4.42 1.09 -17.09
C GLY A 117 4.67 1.38 -15.61
N GLY A 118 5.37 0.48 -14.92
CA GLY A 118 5.73 0.69 -13.52
C GLY A 118 4.60 0.36 -12.52
N VAL A 119 4.84 0.73 -11.26
CA VAL A 119 3.91 0.43 -10.16
C VAL A 119 2.62 1.25 -10.26
N ASP A 120 2.70 2.49 -10.75
CA ASP A 120 1.56 3.40 -10.87
C ASP A 120 0.52 2.87 -11.85
N GLU A 121 0.94 2.45 -13.06
CA GLU A 121 0.04 1.88 -14.05
C GLU A 121 -0.60 0.59 -13.53
N ARG A 122 0.20 -0.22 -12.84
CA ARG A 122 -0.30 -1.45 -12.20
C ARG A 122 -1.35 -1.18 -11.13
N LEU A 123 -1.19 -0.11 -10.34
CA LEU A 123 -2.20 0.33 -9.36
C LEU A 123 -3.51 0.73 -10.03
N LEU A 124 -3.44 1.47 -11.14
CA LEU A 124 -4.63 1.87 -11.92
C LEU A 124 -5.38 0.65 -12.46
N GLU A 125 -4.67 -0.32 -13.05
CA GLU A 125 -5.26 -1.57 -13.53
C GLU A 125 -5.94 -2.37 -12.43
N LEU A 126 -5.29 -2.50 -11.27
CA LEU A 126 -5.84 -3.22 -10.12
C LEU A 126 -7.08 -2.52 -9.57
N ALA A 127 -7.06 -1.17 -9.50
CA ALA A 127 -8.19 -0.39 -9.04
C ALA A 127 -9.42 -0.58 -9.95
N GLN A 128 -9.24 -0.55 -11.27
CA GLN A 128 -10.30 -0.84 -12.23
C GLN A 128 -10.81 -2.28 -12.10
N LYS A 129 -9.90 -3.24 -12.03
CA LYS A 129 -10.23 -4.67 -11.96
C LYS A 129 -11.04 -5.03 -10.72
N TYR A 130 -10.74 -4.42 -9.59
CA TYR A 130 -11.34 -4.74 -8.30
C TYR A 130 -12.41 -3.74 -7.84
N ASP A 131 -12.69 -2.72 -8.64
CA ASP A 131 -13.59 -1.62 -8.25
C ASP A 131 -13.13 -1.01 -6.90
N ALA A 132 -11.83 -0.75 -6.82
CA ALA A 132 -11.16 -0.30 -5.61
C ALA A 132 -10.76 1.18 -5.70
N SER A 133 -10.71 1.86 -4.55
CA SER A 133 -10.17 3.21 -4.44
C SER A 133 -8.64 3.16 -4.33
N ILE A 134 -7.94 4.22 -4.75
CA ILE A 134 -6.49 4.35 -4.58
C ILE A 134 -6.21 5.41 -3.50
N ALA A 135 -5.43 5.06 -2.48
CA ALA A 135 -4.90 6.02 -1.53
C ALA A 135 -3.47 6.41 -1.94
N THR A 136 -3.28 7.68 -2.30
CA THR A 136 -2.00 8.22 -2.75
C THR A 136 -1.78 9.64 -2.27
N THR A 137 -0.51 10.05 -2.15
CA THR A 137 -0.09 11.44 -1.99
C THR A 137 0.55 11.99 -3.27
N ASP A 138 0.74 11.14 -4.29
CA ASP A 138 1.29 11.54 -5.58
C ASP A 138 0.26 12.31 -6.40
N TYR A 139 0.65 13.51 -6.83
CA TYR A 139 -0.22 14.40 -7.61
C TYR A 139 -0.52 13.81 -8.99
N ASN A 140 0.47 13.22 -9.66
CA ASN A 140 0.33 12.71 -11.02
C ASN A 140 -0.58 11.48 -11.04
N LEU A 141 -0.34 10.52 -10.15
CA LEU A 141 -1.20 9.33 -10.02
C LEU A 141 -2.64 9.72 -9.67
N ASN A 142 -2.84 10.69 -8.74
CA ASN A 142 -4.16 11.22 -8.41
C ASN A 142 -4.87 11.81 -9.64
N LYS A 143 -4.15 12.61 -10.44
CA LYS A 143 -4.72 13.23 -11.63
C LYS A 143 -5.11 12.21 -12.69
N VAL A 144 -4.25 11.23 -12.98
CA VAL A 144 -4.52 10.16 -13.96
C VAL A 144 -5.70 9.30 -13.49
N ALA A 145 -5.73 8.89 -12.23
CA ALA A 145 -6.81 8.10 -11.67
C ALA A 145 -8.18 8.81 -11.79
N LYS A 146 -8.22 10.11 -11.51
CA LYS A 146 -9.45 10.94 -11.68
C LYS A 146 -9.91 11.02 -13.14
N VAL A 147 -8.99 11.12 -14.10
CA VAL A 147 -9.30 11.17 -15.54
C VAL A 147 -9.99 9.87 -16.02
N ILE A 148 -9.58 8.73 -15.45
CA ILE A 148 -10.18 7.42 -15.77
C ILE A 148 -11.32 7.02 -14.81
N ASN A 149 -11.87 7.99 -14.09
CA ASN A 149 -13.01 7.84 -13.16
C ASN A 149 -12.76 6.88 -12.00
N LEU A 150 -11.55 6.74 -11.52
CA LEU A 150 -11.25 6.02 -10.28
C LEU A 150 -11.43 6.90 -9.06
N THR A 151 -11.93 6.32 -7.98
CA THR A 151 -12.00 6.97 -6.68
C THR A 151 -10.61 7.08 -6.06
N VAL A 152 -10.21 8.29 -5.67
CA VAL A 152 -8.91 8.53 -5.03
C VAL A 152 -9.11 9.12 -3.63
N ILE A 153 -8.40 8.54 -2.68
CA ILE A 153 -8.26 9.06 -1.32
C ILE A 153 -6.92 9.79 -1.25
N ASN A 154 -6.96 11.11 -1.39
CA ASN A 154 -5.76 11.93 -1.25
C ASN A 154 -5.54 12.28 0.23
N VAL A 155 -4.53 11.64 0.84
CA VAL A 155 -4.23 11.84 2.26
C VAL A 155 -3.83 13.28 2.58
N ASN A 156 -3.22 14.02 1.62
CA ASN A 156 -2.91 15.43 1.78
C ASN A 156 -4.17 16.29 1.84
N GLU A 157 -5.10 16.09 0.89
CA GLU A 157 -6.37 16.80 0.86
C GLU A 157 -7.17 16.53 2.14
N LEU A 158 -7.25 15.26 2.55
CA LEU A 158 -7.91 14.86 3.79
C LEU A 158 -7.31 15.57 5.03
N SER A 159 -5.98 15.60 5.13
CA SER A 159 -5.29 16.26 6.23
C SER A 159 -5.52 17.78 6.25
N GLN A 160 -5.64 18.41 5.08
CA GLN A 160 -5.95 19.84 4.98
C GLN A 160 -7.39 20.14 5.42
N MET A 161 -8.34 19.28 5.03
CA MET A 161 -9.75 19.42 5.43
C MET A 161 -9.95 19.25 6.94
N LEU A 162 -9.14 18.43 7.59
CA LEU A 162 -9.20 18.15 9.03
C LEU A 162 -8.37 19.13 9.89
N ARG A 163 -7.64 20.06 9.27
CA ARG A 163 -6.94 21.11 10.04
C ARG A 163 -7.96 21.97 10.78
N ALA A 164 -7.67 22.21 12.07
CA ALA A 164 -8.45 23.14 12.87
C ALA A 164 -8.51 24.50 12.15
N GLN A 165 -9.72 24.97 11.85
CA GLN A 165 -9.91 26.32 11.34
C GLN A 165 -9.82 27.27 12.54
N LEU A 166 -8.75 28.02 12.60
CA LEU A 166 -8.56 29.05 13.61
C LEU A 166 -9.54 30.20 13.36
N LEU A 167 -10.38 30.47 14.33
CA LEU A 167 -11.34 31.57 14.25
C LEU A 167 -10.67 32.89 14.62
N PRO A 168 -11.09 34.02 14.01
CA PRO A 168 -10.61 35.34 14.39
C PRO A 168 -10.79 35.61 15.89
N GLY A 169 -9.71 35.92 16.62
CA GLY A 169 -9.71 36.13 18.07
C GLY A 169 -9.38 34.89 18.92
N GLU A 170 -9.18 33.73 18.32
CA GLU A 170 -8.73 32.54 19.02
C GLU A 170 -7.24 32.67 19.39
N ARG A 171 -6.89 32.32 20.62
CA ARG A 171 -5.51 32.34 21.10
C ARG A 171 -4.87 30.99 20.81
N ILE A 172 -3.73 31.00 20.12
CA ILE A 172 -2.92 29.83 19.83
C ILE A 172 -1.62 29.93 20.63
N GLU A 173 -1.25 28.83 21.24
CA GLU A 173 0.07 28.66 21.83
C GLU A 173 1.01 28.09 20.77
N VAL A 174 2.11 28.80 20.45
CA VAL A 174 3.03 28.42 19.37
C VAL A 174 4.41 28.28 19.98
N GLU A 175 5.01 27.10 19.82
CA GLU A 175 6.41 26.88 20.14
C GLU A 175 7.28 27.25 18.92
N LEU A 176 8.18 28.21 19.11
CA LEU A 176 9.09 28.64 18.04
C LEU A 176 10.30 27.70 17.98
N ILE A 177 10.36 26.88 16.93
CA ILE A 177 11.39 25.84 16.81
C ILE A 177 12.62 26.32 16.03
N GLN A 178 12.46 27.26 15.10
CA GLN A 178 13.54 27.75 14.25
C GLN A 178 13.44 29.26 14.01
N PRO A 179 14.57 29.98 13.91
CA PRO A 179 14.57 31.36 13.41
C PRO A 179 14.14 31.37 11.95
N GLY A 180 13.27 32.30 11.60
CA GLY A 180 12.81 32.49 10.23
C GLY A 180 13.86 33.17 9.34
N ALA A 181 13.57 33.27 8.05
CA ALA A 181 14.44 33.90 7.04
C ALA A 181 14.61 35.42 7.26
N ASN A 182 13.67 36.07 7.93
CA ASN A 182 13.70 37.49 8.25
C ASN A 182 13.69 37.69 9.77
N ARG A 183 14.16 38.87 10.25
CA ARG A 183 14.32 39.19 11.69
C ARG A 183 13.04 39.03 12.54
N ASP A 184 11.86 39.16 11.91
CA ASP A 184 10.57 39.11 12.57
C ASP A 184 9.77 37.85 12.22
N GLN A 185 10.42 36.80 11.69
CA GLN A 185 9.82 35.53 11.32
C GLN A 185 10.45 34.40 12.11
N ALA A 186 9.62 33.49 12.59
CA ALA A 186 10.04 32.22 13.15
C ALA A 186 9.12 31.11 12.66
N GLY A 187 9.68 29.89 12.52
CA GLY A 187 8.91 28.68 12.19
C GLY A 187 8.56 27.92 13.46
N GLY A 188 7.31 27.48 13.56
CA GLY A 188 6.79 26.63 14.63
C GLY A 188 6.17 25.38 14.07
#